data_017ffce398e258d0e4dc7181303f151d
#
_entry.id   017ffce398e258d0e4dc7181303f151d
#
_cell.length_a   1.000
_cell.length_b   1.000
_cell.length_c   1.000
_cell.angle_alpha   90.00
_cell.angle_beta   90.00
_cell.angle_gamma   90.00
#
_symmetry.space_group_name_H-M   'P 1'
#
loop_
_entity.id
_entity.type
_entity.pdbx_description
1 polymer ?
#
loop_
_entity_poly.entity_id
_entity_poly.type
_entity_poly.pdbx_seq_one_letter_code
_entity_poly.pdbx_strand_id
1 'polypeptide(L)'
;MKKVKPMSFVAAVFAAALLLGVSAAWAGEGGLVSLLTSQLGVTETQAKGGAGALFSYAKDKLGASDFAKVAEAVPGMAGFLGAAPKSEGVSGALGGASSLLGKAKDSGAGIMSLAGQFAQVGLGGDMIGKFVPIILSYVKSSGGDAVAGLLAGALK
;
A
#
# COMPACT_ATOMS: atom_id res chain seq x y z
N MET A 1 27.80 -50.89 35.84
CA MET A 1 27.85 -49.41 36.03
C MET A 1 27.74 -48.75 34.68
N LYS A 2 26.59 -48.34 34.31
CA LYS A 2 26.37 -47.64 33.04
C LYS A 2 26.06 -46.18 33.39
N LYS A 3 26.98 -45.28 33.06
CA LYS A 3 26.78 -43.84 33.17
C LYS A 3 25.82 -43.41 32.06
N VAL A 4 24.59 -43.14 32.44
CA VAL A 4 23.64 -42.49 31.54
C VAL A 4 23.98 -40.99 31.56
N LYS A 5 24.44 -40.51 30.43
CA LYS A 5 24.65 -39.06 30.22
C LYS A 5 23.27 -38.40 30.04
N PRO A 6 22.89 -37.40 30.84
CA PRO A 6 21.70 -36.62 30.59
C PRO A 6 22.04 -35.55 29.53
N MET A 7 21.89 -35.91 28.30
CA MET A 7 22.14 -35.01 27.18
C MET A 7 20.95 -35.09 26.22
N SER A 8 19.81 -34.57 26.65
CA SER A 8 18.65 -34.45 25.75
C SER A 8 17.56 -33.51 26.24
N PHE A 9 17.73 -32.83 27.40
CA PHE A 9 16.69 -31.89 27.89
C PHE A 9 16.94 -30.41 27.56
N VAL A 10 18.09 -30.08 26.98
CA VAL A 10 18.40 -28.68 26.62
C VAL A 10 17.95 -28.29 25.21
N ALA A 11 17.74 -29.29 24.36
CA ALA A 11 17.32 -29.03 22.96
C ALA A 11 15.81 -28.76 22.76
N ALA A 12 14.98 -29.15 23.73
CA ALA A 12 13.54 -28.99 23.65
C ALA A 12 13.03 -27.60 24.10
N VAL A 13 13.84 -26.86 24.88
CA VAL A 13 13.43 -25.54 25.39
C VAL A 13 13.75 -24.41 24.41
N PHE A 14 14.68 -24.63 23.48
CA PHE A 14 15.04 -23.62 22.46
C PHE A 14 14.09 -23.55 21.28
N ALA A 15 13.30 -24.60 21.03
CA ALA A 15 12.34 -24.61 19.93
C ALA A 15 11.02 -23.91 20.24
N ALA A 16 10.69 -23.73 21.53
CA ALA A 16 9.45 -23.06 21.93
C ALA A 16 9.59 -21.52 22.04
N ALA A 17 10.82 -21.00 22.13
CA ALA A 17 11.06 -19.55 22.23
C ALA A 17 11.08 -18.82 20.86
N LEU A 18 11.11 -19.56 19.75
CA LEU A 18 11.17 -19.00 18.40
C LEU A 18 9.78 -18.68 17.81
N LEU A 19 8.69 -19.08 18.48
CA LEU A 19 7.33 -18.83 18.01
C LEU A 19 6.64 -17.63 18.66
N LEU A 20 7.28 -16.96 19.61
CA LEU A 20 6.71 -15.79 20.30
C LEU A 20 7.45 -14.48 20.01
N GLY A 21 8.42 -14.48 19.11
CA GLY A 21 9.29 -13.33 18.84
C GLY A 21 8.98 -12.55 17.56
N VAL A 22 7.87 -12.81 16.88
CA VAL A 22 7.55 -12.14 15.59
C VAL A 22 6.32 -11.24 15.70
N SER A 23 6.08 -10.61 16.83
CA SER A 23 4.87 -9.80 16.98
C SER A 23 5.12 -8.30 17.18
N ALA A 24 6.33 -7.78 17.05
CA ALA A 24 6.59 -6.39 17.38
C ALA A 24 7.25 -5.53 16.31
N ALA A 25 7.52 -6.07 15.10
CA ALA A 25 8.23 -5.32 14.06
C ALA A 25 7.36 -4.94 12.84
N TRP A 26 6.06 -5.16 12.88
CA TRP A 26 5.18 -4.99 11.71
C TRP A 26 4.19 -3.84 11.85
N ALA A 27 4.47 -2.86 12.70
CA ALA A 27 3.61 -1.69 12.89
C ALA A 27 3.80 -0.59 11.81
N GLY A 28 4.59 -0.88 10.77
CA GLY A 28 4.84 0.06 9.67
C GLY A 28 4.09 -0.34 8.40
N GLU A 29 4.80 -0.53 7.31
CA GLU A 29 4.27 -0.95 6.01
C GLU A 29 3.43 -2.25 6.07
N GLY A 30 3.78 -3.17 7.00
CA GLY A 30 3.12 -4.45 7.15
C GLY A 30 1.63 -4.38 7.52
N GLY A 31 1.21 -3.37 8.27
CA GLY A 31 -0.18 -3.27 8.74
C GLY A 31 -1.17 -3.09 7.58
N LEU A 32 -0.95 -2.11 6.72
CA LEU A 32 -1.81 -1.86 5.57
C LEU A 32 -1.70 -2.96 4.51
N VAL A 33 -0.48 -3.42 4.21
CA VAL A 33 -0.25 -4.52 3.26
C VAL A 33 -0.93 -5.79 3.74
N SER A 34 -0.80 -6.14 5.02
CA SER A 34 -1.43 -7.32 5.60
C SER A 34 -2.96 -7.25 5.53
N LEU A 35 -3.55 -6.07 5.75
CA LEU A 35 -4.99 -5.87 5.57
C LEU A 35 -5.42 -6.07 4.11
N LEU A 36 -4.69 -5.50 3.16
CA LEU A 36 -5.00 -5.64 1.74
C LEU A 36 -4.86 -7.10 1.28
N THR A 37 -3.78 -7.78 1.65
CA THR A 37 -3.58 -9.19 1.28
C THR A 37 -4.64 -10.11 1.89
N SER A 38 -4.98 -9.91 3.16
CA SER A 38 -5.96 -10.76 3.85
C SER A 38 -7.40 -10.51 3.40
N GLN A 39 -7.77 -9.26 3.12
CA GLN A 39 -9.14 -8.92 2.74
C GLN A 39 -9.43 -9.09 1.25
N LEU A 40 -8.44 -8.86 0.40
CA LEU A 40 -8.60 -8.87 -1.05
C LEU A 40 -7.97 -10.09 -1.73
N GLY A 41 -7.18 -10.88 -1.00
CA GLY A 41 -6.48 -12.03 -1.56
C GLY A 41 -5.37 -11.67 -2.56
N VAL A 42 -4.90 -10.42 -2.53
CA VAL A 42 -3.82 -9.94 -3.41
C VAL A 42 -2.46 -10.30 -2.82
N THR A 43 -1.44 -10.36 -3.66
CA THR A 43 -0.06 -10.56 -3.20
C THR A 43 0.48 -9.32 -2.51
N GLU A 44 1.54 -9.46 -1.72
CA GLU A 44 2.20 -8.32 -1.06
C GLU A 44 2.68 -7.27 -2.07
N THR A 45 3.24 -7.71 -3.19
CA THR A 45 3.68 -6.81 -4.27
C THR A 45 2.52 -6.04 -4.88
N GLN A 46 1.40 -6.71 -5.12
CA GLN A 46 0.17 -6.08 -5.62
C GLN A 46 -0.42 -5.11 -4.59
N ALA A 47 -0.44 -5.49 -3.32
CA ALA A 47 -0.91 -4.62 -2.24
C ALA A 47 -0.06 -3.34 -2.14
N LYS A 48 1.26 -3.47 -2.16
CA LYS A 48 2.19 -2.32 -2.15
C LYS A 48 2.05 -1.46 -3.40
N GLY A 49 2.03 -2.08 -4.58
CA GLY A 49 1.92 -1.37 -5.85
C GLY A 49 0.57 -0.64 -6.00
N GLY A 50 -0.53 -1.29 -5.67
CA GLY A 50 -1.86 -0.69 -5.71
C GLY A 50 -2.04 0.44 -4.69
N ALA A 51 -1.62 0.23 -3.43
CA ALA A 51 -1.61 1.30 -2.43
C ALA A 51 -0.69 2.46 -2.85
N GLY A 52 0.49 2.16 -3.38
CA GLY A 52 1.43 3.15 -3.90
C GLY A 52 0.85 3.99 -5.03
N ALA A 53 0.13 3.37 -5.96
CA ALA A 53 -0.57 4.07 -7.04
C ALA A 53 -1.62 5.05 -6.49
N LEU A 54 -2.42 4.60 -5.51
CA LEU A 54 -3.43 5.45 -4.85
C LEU A 54 -2.79 6.61 -4.08
N PHE A 55 -1.71 6.38 -3.36
CA PHE A 55 -1.00 7.44 -2.65
C PHE A 55 -0.29 8.41 -3.59
N SER A 56 0.25 7.94 -4.71
CA SER A 56 0.82 8.82 -5.75
C SER A 56 -0.25 9.72 -6.34
N TYR A 57 -1.40 9.17 -6.67
CA TYR A 57 -2.55 9.94 -7.16
C TYR A 57 -3.04 10.96 -6.12
N ALA A 58 -3.16 10.55 -4.85
CA ALA A 58 -3.54 11.43 -3.76
C ALA A 58 -2.54 12.57 -3.57
N LYS A 59 -1.23 12.30 -3.70
CA LYS A 59 -0.18 13.31 -3.63
C LYS A 59 -0.35 14.40 -4.68
N ASP A 60 -0.70 14.02 -5.90
CA ASP A 60 -0.92 14.97 -7.00
C ASP A 60 -2.18 15.83 -6.80
N LYS A 61 -3.17 15.30 -6.08
CA LYS A 61 -4.43 16.00 -5.81
C LYS A 61 -4.40 16.87 -4.55
N LEU A 62 -3.76 16.42 -3.48
CA LEU A 62 -3.76 17.09 -2.17
C LEU A 62 -2.71 18.20 -2.05
N GLY A 63 -1.67 18.17 -2.87
CA GLY A 63 -0.52 19.03 -2.66
C GLY A 63 0.35 18.61 -1.46
N ALA A 64 1.50 19.27 -1.30
CA ALA A 64 2.55 18.83 -0.37
C ALA A 64 2.11 18.86 1.10
N SER A 65 1.38 19.90 1.52
CA SER A 65 1.01 20.13 2.93
C SER A 65 0.02 19.10 3.45
N ASP A 66 -1.03 18.81 2.67
CA ASP A 66 -2.08 17.88 3.08
C ASP A 66 -1.63 16.45 2.90
N PHE A 67 -0.83 16.20 1.87
CA PHE A 67 -0.21 14.87 1.68
C PHE A 67 0.76 14.52 2.81
N ALA A 68 1.49 15.50 3.38
CA ALA A 68 2.36 15.26 4.53
C ALA A 68 1.60 14.66 5.72
N LYS A 69 0.39 15.15 6.00
CA LYS A 69 -0.48 14.60 7.07
C LYS A 69 -0.87 13.15 6.79
N VAL A 70 -1.14 12.81 5.53
CA VAL A 70 -1.43 11.43 5.12
C VAL A 70 -0.19 10.56 5.26
N ALA A 71 0.98 11.08 4.91
CA ALA A 71 2.24 10.36 5.03
C ALA A 71 2.63 10.07 6.50
N GLU A 72 2.32 10.98 7.41
CA GLU A 72 2.50 10.75 8.85
C GLU A 72 1.57 9.66 9.40
N ALA A 73 0.36 9.57 8.86
CA ALA A 73 -0.61 8.55 9.26
C ALA A 73 -0.31 7.15 8.70
N VAL A 74 0.51 7.06 7.66
CA VAL A 74 0.86 5.80 7.00
C VAL A 74 2.37 5.55 7.13
N PRO A 75 2.80 4.81 8.16
CA PRO A 75 4.21 4.43 8.30
C PRO A 75 4.68 3.66 7.06
N GLY A 76 5.85 3.98 6.56
CA GLY A 76 6.38 3.35 5.33
C GLY A 76 5.84 3.93 4.02
N MET A 77 5.21 5.11 4.05
CA MET A 77 4.70 5.79 2.85
C MET A 77 5.71 5.84 1.70
N ALA A 78 7.00 6.05 2.02
CA ALA A 78 8.07 6.07 1.02
C ALA A 78 8.20 4.72 0.29
N GLY A 79 8.01 3.60 0.99
CA GLY A 79 8.02 2.26 0.41
C GLY A 79 6.83 2.04 -0.54
N PHE A 80 5.65 2.52 -0.17
CA PHE A 80 4.47 2.47 -1.05
C PHE A 80 4.67 3.31 -2.32
N LEU A 81 5.17 4.54 -2.17
CA LEU A 81 5.46 5.40 -3.32
C LEU A 81 6.57 4.82 -4.20
N GLY A 82 7.56 4.15 -3.61
CA GLY A 82 8.62 3.44 -4.35
C GLY A 82 8.13 2.19 -5.08
N ALA A 83 7.08 1.55 -4.56
CA ALA A 83 6.44 0.39 -5.18
C ALA A 83 5.36 0.77 -6.20
N ALA A 84 4.95 2.04 -6.23
CA ALA A 84 4.00 2.53 -7.23
C ALA A 84 4.57 2.33 -8.63
N PRO A 85 3.77 1.84 -9.59
CA PRO A 85 4.20 1.75 -10.98
C PRO A 85 4.56 3.15 -11.50
N LYS A 86 5.76 3.29 -12.04
CA LYS A 86 6.14 4.55 -12.67
C LYS A 86 5.32 4.75 -13.92
N SER A 87 4.73 5.92 -14.05
CA SER A 87 3.90 6.29 -15.22
C SER A 87 4.71 6.41 -16.52
N GLU A 88 6.00 6.10 -16.50
CA GLU A 88 6.93 6.26 -17.62
C GLU A 88 6.60 5.38 -18.84
N GLY A 89 5.81 4.30 -18.65
CA GLY A 89 5.44 3.40 -19.76
C GLY A 89 4.33 3.88 -20.69
N VAL A 90 3.52 4.85 -20.27
CA VAL A 90 2.41 5.36 -21.08
C VAL A 90 2.80 6.59 -21.89
N SER A 91 3.83 7.31 -21.47
CA SER A 91 4.34 8.48 -22.18
C SER A 91 5.05 8.14 -23.49
N GLY A 92 5.57 6.91 -23.62
CA GLY A 92 6.31 6.50 -24.82
C GLY A 92 5.43 6.03 -25.99
N ALA A 93 4.25 5.48 -25.71
CA ALA A 93 3.37 4.92 -26.74
C ALA A 93 2.21 5.84 -27.14
N LEU A 94 1.87 6.84 -26.33
CA LEU A 94 0.76 7.79 -26.53
C LEU A 94 1.21 9.26 -26.45
N GLY A 95 2.48 9.53 -26.68
CA GLY A 95 3.04 10.89 -26.66
C GLY A 95 2.39 11.90 -27.62
N GLY A 96 1.55 11.44 -28.53
CA GLY A 96 0.77 12.29 -29.43
C GLY A 96 -0.67 12.59 -28.96
N ALA A 97 -1.23 11.76 -28.08
CA ALA A 97 -2.61 11.90 -27.63
C ALA A 97 -2.74 12.70 -26.32
N SER A 98 -1.68 12.79 -25.52
CA SER A 98 -1.69 13.51 -24.23
C SER A 98 -1.76 15.02 -24.39
N SER A 99 -1.32 15.58 -25.52
CA SER A 99 -1.46 17.03 -25.78
C SER A 99 -2.89 17.43 -26.15
N LEU A 100 -3.72 16.49 -26.62
CA LEU A 100 -5.15 16.71 -26.86
C LEU A 100 -6.00 16.49 -25.59
N LEU A 101 -5.51 15.72 -24.62
CA LEU A 101 -6.16 15.45 -23.34
C LEU A 101 -5.77 16.45 -22.24
N GLY A 102 -4.89 17.40 -22.53
CA GLY A 102 -4.41 18.44 -21.60
C GLY A 102 -5.47 19.42 -21.08
N LYS A 103 -6.74 19.26 -21.49
CA LYS A 103 -7.88 20.04 -20.99
C LYS A 103 -8.87 19.26 -20.14
N ALA A 104 -8.74 17.95 -20.04
CA ALA A 104 -9.58 17.13 -19.15
C ALA A 104 -8.91 17.01 -17.76
N LYS A 105 -8.76 18.13 -17.07
CA LYS A 105 -8.33 18.17 -15.64
C LYS A 105 -9.43 17.69 -14.70
N ASP A 106 -10.54 17.23 -15.20
CA ASP A 106 -11.66 16.77 -14.40
C ASP A 106 -11.70 15.23 -14.32
N SER A 107 -11.61 14.75 -13.12
CA SER A 107 -11.99 13.47 -12.52
C SER A 107 -11.82 12.17 -13.35
N GLY A 108 -12.20 12.14 -14.63
CA GLY A 108 -12.14 10.94 -15.46
C GLY A 108 -10.74 10.50 -15.88
N ALA A 109 -9.88 11.44 -16.28
CA ALA A 109 -8.52 11.13 -16.75
C ALA A 109 -7.62 10.61 -15.63
N GLY A 110 -7.83 11.10 -14.39
CA GLY A 110 -7.09 10.65 -13.20
C GLY A 110 -7.42 9.20 -12.84
N ILE A 111 -8.69 8.81 -12.88
CA ILE A 111 -9.12 7.45 -12.57
C ILE A 111 -8.66 6.48 -13.66
N MET A 112 -8.67 6.87 -14.93
CA MET A 112 -8.15 6.05 -16.03
C MET A 112 -6.64 5.82 -15.91
N SER A 113 -5.88 6.85 -15.51
CA SER A 113 -4.45 6.73 -15.22
C SER A 113 -4.21 5.79 -14.05
N LEU A 114 -5.00 5.89 -13.00
CA LEU A 114 -4.94 5.01 -11.84
C LEU A 114 -5.28 3.55 -12.20
N ALA A 115 -6.30 3.34 -13.04
CA ALA A 115 -6.63 2.01 -13.55
C ALA A 115 -5.49 1.40 -14.37
N GLY A 116 -4.79 2.21 -15.18
CA GLY A 116 -3.59 1.79 -15.90
C GLY A 116 -2.46 1.37 -14.97
N GLN A 117 -2.23 2.10 -13.88
CA GLN A 117 -1.23 1.74 -12.87
C GLN A 117 -1.61 0.44 -12.14
N PHE A 118 -2.89 0.25 -11.82
CA PHE A 118 -3.37 -1.01 -11.24
C PHE A 118 -3.14 -2.18 -12.18
N ALA A 119 -3.42 -2.03 -13.46
CA ALA A 119 -3.16 -3.06 -14.46
C ALA A 119 -1.67 -3.45 -14.54
N GLN A 120 -0.74 -2.51 -14.38
CA GLN A 120 0.71 -2.78 -14.36
C GLN A 120 1.14 -3.69 -13.22
N VAL A 121 0.47 -3.63 -12.07
CA VAL A 121 0.72 -4.53 -10.93
C VAL A 121 -0.13 -5.80 -10.97
N GLY A 122 -0.87 -6.03 -12.06
CA GLY A 122 -1.71 -7.20 -12.22
C GLY A 122 -3.04 -7.12 -11.46
N LEU A 123 -3.52 -5.91 -11.19
CA LEU A 123 -4.81 -5.65 -10.55
C LEU A 123 -5.79 -5.07 -11.58
N GLY A 124 -7.03 -5.52 -11.55
CA GLY A 124 -8.09 -4.92 -12.36
C GLY A 124 -8.51 -3.54 -11.84
N GLY A 125 -9.09 -2.72 -12.70
CA GLY A 125 -9.61 -1.41 -12.31
C GLY A 125 -10.71 -1.47 -11.24
N ASP A 126 -11.45 -2.58 -11.15
CA ASP A 126 -12.44 -2.87 -10.11
C ASP A 126 -11.83 -2.95 -8.70
N MET A 127 -10.55 -3.31 -8.62
CA MET A 127 -9.82 -3.38 -7.35
C MET A 127 -9.61 -1.99 -6.72
N ILE A 128 -9.59 -0.91 -7.50
CA ILE A 128 -9.52 0.46 -6.97
C ILE A 128 -10.64 0.69 -5.95
N GLY A 129 -11.89 0.33 -6.33
CA GLY A 129 -13.05 0.45 -5.46
C GLY A 129 -12.98 -0.39 -4.18
N LYS A 130 -12.18 -1.45 -4.17
CA LYS A 130 -11.95 -2.31 -2.99
C LYS A 130 -10.78 -1.81 -2.14
N PHE A 131 -9.74 -1.31 -2.75
CA PHE A 131 -8.58 -0.73 -2.07
C PHE A 131 -8.92 0.54 -1.29
N VAL A 132 -9.69 1.44 -1.91
CA VAL A 132 -10.05 2.74 -1.33
C VAL A 132 -10.64 2.62 0.07
N PRO A 133 -11.70 1.83 0.34
CA PRO A 133 -12.29 1.77 1.69
C PRO A 133 -11.33 1.17 2.73
N ILE A 134 -10.50 0.21 2.36
CA ILE A 134 -9.52 -0.40 3.27
C ILE A 134 -8.45 0.62 3.66
N ILE A 135 -7.91 1.34 2.68
CA ILE A 135 -6.91 2.38 2.90
C ILE A 135 -7.51 3.52 3.74
N LEU A 136 -8.74 3.97 3.45
CA LEU A 136 -9.41 5.00 4.23
C LEU A 136 -9.64 4.56 5.68
N SER A 137 -10.07 3.32 5.92
CA SER A 137 -10.22 2.77 7.26
C SER A 137 -8.90 2.73 8.02
N TYR A 138 -7.83 2.32 7.35
CA TYR A 138 -6.49 2.29 7.95
C TYR A 138 -5.99 3.70 8.29
N VAL A 139 -6.10 4.64 7.35
CA VAL A 139 -5.70 6.03 7.55
C VAL A 139 -6.54 6.70 8.66
N LYS A 140 -7.83 6.40 8.73
CA LYS A 140 -8.70 6.86 9.82
C LYS A 140 -8.24 6.34 11.18
N SER A 141 -7.86 5.09 11.26
CA SER A 141 -7.36 4.48 12.51
C SER A 141 -6.01 5.04 12.96
N SER A 142 -5.15 5.41 12.00
CA SER A 142 -3.79 5.87 12.25
C SER A 142 -3.67 7.39 12.36
N GLY A 143 -4.40 8.14 11.52
CA GLY A 143 -4.32 9.60 11.40
C GLY A 143 -5.59 10.35 11.76
N GLY A 144 -6.66 9.62 12.08
CA GLY A 144 -7.95 10.22 12.44
C GLY A 144 -8.84 10.58 11.24
N ASP A 145 -10.06 11.04 11.56
CA ASP A 145 -11.09 11.36 10.55
C ASP A 145 -10.69 12.50 9.60
N ALA A 146 -9.94 13.48 10.09
CA ALA A 146 -9.51 14.63 9.30
C ALA A 146 -8.59 14.19 8.15
N VAL A 147 -7.61 13.33 8.43
CA VAL A 147 -6.66 12.81 7.43
C VAL A 147 -7.35 11.86 6.45
N ALA A 148 -8.23 11.00 6.95
CA ALA A 148 -9.06 10.15 6.10
C ALA A 148 -9.98 10.96 5.17
N GLY A 149 -10.51 12.09 5.66
CA GLY A 149 -11.32 13.02 4.88
C GLY A 149 -10.54 13.70 3.74
N LEU A 150 -9.29 14.11 3.99
CA LEU A 150 -8.40 14.64 2.95
C LEU A 150 -8.16 13.61 1.85
N LEU A 151 -7.82 12.38 2.24
CA LEU A 151 -7.58 11.30 1.28
C LEU A 151 -8.86 10.92 0.51
N ALA A 152 -10.00 10.85 1.17
CA ALA A 152 -11.29 10.59 0.53
C ALA A 152 -11.66 11.69 -0.48
N GLY A 153 -11.35 12.95 -0.18
CA GLY A 153 -11.53 14.08 -1.08
C GLY A 153 -10.65 13.98 -2.33
N ALA A 154 -9.43 13.51 -2.19
CA ALA A 154 -8.49 13.33 -3.30
C ALA A 154 -8.85 12.16 -4.22
N LEU A 155 -9.53 11.13 -3.70
CA LEU A 155 -9.88 9.90 -4.43
C LEU A 155 -11.29 9.97 -5.07
N LYS A 156 -12.01 11.07 -4.91
CA LYS A 156 -13.30 11.34 -5.58
C LYS A 156 -13.07 12.12 -6.87
#